data_04c35d8eecfee09a52c0dbc6a99dd338
#
_entry.id   04c35d8eecfee09a52c0dbc6a99dd338
#
_cell.length_a   1.000
_cell.length_b   1.000
_cell.length_c   1.000
_cell.angle_alpha   90.00
_cell.angle_beta   90.00
_cell.angle_gamma   90.00
#
_symmetry.space_group_name_H-M   'P 1'
#
loop_
_entity.id
_entity.type
_entity.pdbx_description
1 polymer ?
#
loop_
_entity_poly.entity_id
_entity_poly.type
_entity_poly.pdbx_seq_one_letter_code
_entity_poly.pdbx_strand_id
1 'polypeptide(L)'
;MKKTKALVCKFLSEDLSGVSLMELDLPEILPQQILIQVKAASVNFPDLLMTQGKYQHKPDLPFVLGMEGAGIVKAIGSEVTKFKEGDEVTFGSWGNGAFSDYVIVPENGPQ
;
A
#
# COMPACT_ATOMS: atom_id res chain seq x y z
N MET A 1 3.19 -18.08 4.69
CA MET A 1 2.84 -16.90 3.89
C MET A 1 2.07 -15.92 4.78
N LYS A 2 2.49 -14.66 4.78
CA LYS A 2 1.82 -13.63 5.58
C LYS A 2 0.57 -13.12 4.91
N LYS A 3 -0.37 -12.67 5.72
CA LYS A 3 -1.60 -12.04 5.26
C LYS A 3 -1.66 -10.59 5.74
N THR A 4 -2.38 -9.77 4.99
CA THR A 4 -2.62 -8.37 5.33
C THR A 4 -4.11 -8.08 5.18
N LYS A 5 -4.66 -7.31 6.13
CA LYS A 5 -5.99 -6.72 5.94
C LYS A 5 -5.83 -5.43 5.17
N ALA A 6 -6.64 -5.26 4.14
CA ALA A 6 -6.54 -4.12 3.24
C ALA A 6 -7.91 -3.64 2.82
N LEU A 7 -8.01 -2.34 2.56
CA LEU A 7 -9.20 -1.74 1.99
C LEU A 7 -9.06 -1.79 0.47
N VAL A 8 -9.89 -2.62 -0.18
CA VAL A 8 -9.74 -2.99 -1.58
C VAL A 8 -10.88 -2.42 -2.40
N CYS A 9 -10.54 -1.80 -3.52
CA CYS A 9 -11.52 -1.42 -4.54
C CYS A 9 -11.60 -2.54 -5.57
N LYS A 10 -12.74 -3.23 -5.62
CA LYS A 10 -12.96 -4.37 -6.51
C LYS A 10 -13.56 -3.94 -7.84
N PHE A 11 -14.36 -2.88 -7.84
CA PHE A 11 -14.93 -2.29 -9.04
C PHE A 11 -15.20 -0.81 -8.80
N LEU A 12 -15.28 -0.04 -9.89
CA LEU A 12 -15.53 1.40 -9.82
C LEU A 12 -17.00 1.67 -9.53
N SER A 13 -17.25 2.67 -8.68
CA SER A 13 -18.62 3.06 -8.35
C SER A 13 -18.62 4.50 -7.83
N GLU A 14 -19.79 5.15 -7.92
CA GLU A 14 -19.95 6.52 -7.43
C GLU A 14 -20.06 6.61 -5.90
N ASP A 15 -20.42 5.51 -5.25
CA ASP A 15 -20.85 5.50 -3.86
C ASP A 15 -20.02 4.58 -2.94
N LEU A 16 -18.82 4.21 -3.38
CA LEU A 16 -17.94 3.32 -2.63
C LEU A 16 -18.46 1.88 -2.50
N SER A 17 -19.49 1.49 -3.25
CA SER A 17 -20.04 0.12 -3.15
C SER A 17 -19.03 -0.94 -3.58
N GLY A 18 -18.03 -0.58 -4.38
CA GLY A 18 -16.98 -1.49 -4.81
C GLY A 18 -15.82 -1.65 -3.80
N VAL A 19 -15.86 -0.90 -2.68
CA VAL A 19 -14.79 -0.90 -1.68
C VAL A 19 -15.15 -1.78 -0.50
N SER A 20 -14.25 -2.67 -0.11
CA SER A 20 -14.48 -3.54 1.05
C SER A 20 -13.15 -3.88 1.73
N LEU A 21 -13.25 -4.20 3.02
CA LEU A 21 -12.11 -4.69 3.80
C LEU A 21 -11.91 -6.17 3.47
N MET A 22 -10.71 -6.53 3.06
CA MET A 22 -10.39 -7.90 2.66
C MET A 22 -9.07 -8.34 3.26
N GLU A 23 -8.93 -9.64 3.43
CA GLU A 23 -7.65 -10.24 3.79
C GLU A 23 -6.97 -10.72 2.51
N LEU A 24 -5.73 -10.29 2.31
CA LEU A 24 -4.95 -10.61 1.12
C LEU A 24 -3.67 -11.34 1.52
N ASP A 25 -3.18 -12.18 0.63
CA ASP A 25 -1.88 -12.80 0.79
C ASP A 25 -0.79 -11.78 0.44
N LEU A 26 0.26 -11.74 1.27
CA LEU A 26 1.44 -10.95 0.97
C LEU A 26 2.43 -11.83 0.21
N PRO A 27 2.90 -11.39 -0.97
CA PRO A 27 3.95 -12.12 -1.66
C PRO A 27 5.28 -12.01 -0.90
N GLU A 28 6.24 -12.83 -1.26
CA GLU A 28 7.60 -12.68 -0.76
C GLU A 28 8.21 -11.41 -1.35
N ILE A 29 8.98 -10.70 -0.53
CA ILE A 29 9.64 -9.49 -0.99
C ILE A 29 10.79 -9.83 -1.94
N LEU A 30 10.92 -9.01 -2.97
CA LEU A 30 12.03 -9.12 -3.92
C LEU A 30 13.30 -8.50 -3.32
N PRO A 31 14.49 -8.77 -3.91
CA PRO A 31 15.76 -8.33 -3.30
C PRO A 31 15.87 -6.84 -3.00
N GLN A 32 15.19 -5.98 -3.76
CA GLN A 32 15.27 -4.53 -3.59
C GLN A 32 14.04 -3.93 -2.91
N GLN A 33 13.21 -4.77 -2.31
CA GLN A 33 11.98 -4.33 -1.67
C GLN A 33 12.08 -4.36 -0.16
N ILE A 34 11.21 -3.59 0.47
CA ILE A 34 11.03 -3.62 1.91
C ILE A 34 9.57 -3.87 2.26
N LEU A 35 9.36 -4.53 3.39
CA LEU A 35 8.03 -4.75 3.97
C LEU A 35 7.84 -3.76 5.10
N ILE A 36 6.78 -2.96 5.03
CA ILE A 36 6.45 -1.97 6.05
C ILE A 36 5.18 -2.37 6.76
N GLN A 37 5.21 -2.38 8.08
CA GLN A 37 3.99 -2.45 8.88
C GLN A 37 3.45 -1.03 8.98
N VAL A 38 2.28 -0.80 8.41
CA VAL A 38 1.69 0.53 8.35
C VAL A 38 1.12 0.90 9.72
N LYS A 39 1.51 2.04 10.24
CA LYS A 39 1.02 2.56 11.52
C LYS A 39 0.04 3.70 11.35
N ALA A 40 0.16 4.45 10.27
CA ALA A 40 -0.74 5.56 9.96
C ALA A 40 -0.79 5.78 8.46
N ALA A 41 -1.94 6.20 7.97
CA ALA A 41 -2.12 6.54 6.57
C ALA A 41 -3.10 7.70 6.49
N SER A 42 -2.84 8.63 5.58
CA SER A 42 -3.74 9.77 5.38
C SER A 42 -4.78 9.45 4.32
N VAL A 43 -5.98 9.99 4.51
CA VAL A 43 -7.05 9.91 3.51
C VAL A 43 -7.00 11.19 2.69
N ASN A 44 -6.92 11.03 1.38
CA ASN A 44 -6.81 12.16 0.46
C ASN A 44 -7.93 12.10 -0.57
N PHE A 45 -8.28 13.25 -1.13
CA PHE A 45 -9.34 13.33 -2.13
C PHE A 45 -9.11 12.42 -3.35
N PRO A 46 -7.88 12.31 -3.88
CA PRO A 46 -7.62 11.33 -4.96
C PRO A 46 -7.98 9.88 -4.62
N ASP A 47 -7.93 9.48 -3.35
CA ASP A 47 -8.35 8.13 -2.97
C ASP A 47 -9.81 7.88 -3.37
N LEU A 48 -10.68 8.84 -3.09
CA LEU A 48 -12.08 8.75 -3.50
C LEU A 48 -12.24 8.77 -5.01
N LEU A 49 -11.53 9.67 -5.69
CA LEU A 49 -11.61 9.77 -7.14
C LEU A 49 -11.18 8.49 -7.84
N MET A 50 -10.18 7.79 -7.31
CA MET A 50 -9.75 6.51 -7.88
C MET A 50 -10.85 5.46 -7.82
N THR A 51 -11.65 5.44 -6.75
CA THR A 51 -12.76 4.48 -6.64
C THR A 51 -13.89 4.77 -7.62
N GLN A 52 -13.94 6.00 -8.12
CA GLN A 52 -14.95 6.44 -9.09
C GLN A 52 -14.45 6.38 -10.53
N GLY A 53 -13.17 6.08 -10.73
CA GLY A 53 -12.56 6.11 -12.05
C GLY A 53 -12.35 7.51 -12.61
N LYS A 54 -12.29 8.52 -11.73
CA LYS A 54 -12.24 9.94 -12.11
C LYS A 54 -10.87 10.57 -11.92
N TYR A 55 -9.90 9.84 -11.37
CA TYR A 55 -8.55 10.33 -11.21
C TYR A 55 -7.71 9.98 -12.41
N GLN A 56 -6.68 10.80 -12.71
CA GLN A 56 -5.82 10.55 -13.87
C GLN A 56 -4.99 9.27 -13.73
N HIS A 57 -4.59 8.90 -12.51
CA HIS A 57 -3.98 7.60 -12.27
C HIS A 57 -5.10 6.60 -12.01
N LYS A 58 -5.14 5.55 -12.83
CA LYS A 58 -6.19 4.52 -12.77
C LYS A 58 -5.54 3.16 -12.57
N PRO A 59 -5.36 2.73 -11.31
CA PRO A 59 -4.79 1.41 -11.05
C PRO A 59 -5.67 0.31 -11.63
N ASP A 60 -5.05 -0.81 -11.96
CA ASP A 60 -5.79 -2.01 -12.37
C ASP A 60 -6.62 -2.55 -11.20
N LEU A 61 -7.84 -2.97 -11.51
CA LEU A 61 -8.73 -3.56 -10.52
C LEU A 61 -8.41 -5.06 -10.33
N PRO A 62 -8.49 -5.57 -9.12
CA PRO A 62 -8.72 -4.85 -7.85
C PRO A 62 -7.44 -4.15 -7.38
N PHE A 63 -7.59 -3.05 -6.66
CA PHE A 63 -6.43 -2.37 -6.07
C PHE A 63 -6.68 -1.99 -4.62
N VAL A 64 -5.59 -1.85 -3.85
CA VAL A 64 -5.65 -1.41 -2.46
C VAL A 64 -5.61 0.12 -2.41
N LEU A 65 -6.49 0.70 -1.64
CA LEU A 65 -6.57 2.16 -1.50
C LEU A 65 -5.43 2.73 -0.66
N GLY A 66 -5.23 4.03 -0.77
CA GLY A 66 -4.25 4.77 0.00
C GLY A 66 -3.03 5.16 -0.81
N MET A 67 -2.63 6.43 -0.70
CA MET A 67 -1.54 7.01 -1.49
C MET A 67 -0.27 7.21 -0.68
N GLU A 68 -0.38 7.32 0.64
CA GLU A 68 0.77 7.60 1.49
C GLU A 68 0.52 7.16 2.91
N GLY A 69 1.59 6.89 3.62
CA GLY A 69 1.52 6.48 5.01
C GLY A 69 2.87 6.51 5.68
N ALA A 70 2.87 6.04 6.92
CA ALA A 70 4.07 5.91 7.74
C ALA A 70 4.01 4.59 8.48
N GLY A 71 5.16 4.02 8.76
CA GLY A 71 5.22 2.75 9.46
C GLY A 71 6.62 2.35 9.82
N ILE A 72 6.76 1.07 10.13
CA ILE A 72 8.01 0.49 10.61
C ILE A 72 8.44 -0.60 9.64
N VAL A 73 9.72 -0.58 9.25
CA VAL A 73 10.30 -1.61 8.40
C VAL A 73 10.32 -2.93 9.16
N LYS A 74 9.67 -3.94 8.63
CA LYS A 74 9.59 -5.28 9.25
C LYS A 74 10.49 -6.31 8.60
N ALA A 75 10.79 -6.14 7.32
CA ALA A 75 11.69 -7.02 6.60
C ALA A 75 12.30 -6.26 5.43
N ILE A 76 13.49 -6.67 5.04
CA ILE A 76 14.20 -6.06 3.91
C ILE A 76 14.65 -7.17 2.96
N GLY A 77 14.66 -6.86 1.66
CA GLY A 77 15.20 -7.75 0.64
C GLY A 77 16.72 -7.84 0.74
N SER A 78 17.28 -8.87 0.12
CA SER A 78 18.71 -9.19 0.25
C SER A 78 19.66 -8.14 -0.28
N GLU A 79 19.17 -7.24 -1.16
CA GLU A 79 20.00 -6.16 -1.75
C GLU A 79 19.68 -4.79 -1.18
N VAL A 80 18.85 -4.71 -0.16
CA VAL A 80 18.48 -3.44 0.46
C VAL A 80 19.64 -2.96 1.36
N THR A 81 20.07 -1.71 1.17
CA THR A 81 21.16 -1.12 1.94
C THR A 81 20.77 0.15 2.69
N LYS A 82 19.64 0.80 2.28
CA LYS A 82 19.25 2.10 2.85
C LYS A 82 18.48 2.00 4.15
N PHE A 83 17.86 0.85 4.41
CA PHE A 83 17.01 0.66 5.57
C PHE A 83 17.34 -0.64 6.27
N LYS A 84 16.95 -0.71 7.56
CA LYS A 84 17.05 -1.93 8.35
C LYS A 84 15.75 -2.15 9.10
N GLU A 85 15.54 -3.36 9.58
CA GLU A 85 14.37 -3.69 10.39
C GLU A 85 14.30 -2.77 11.60
N GLY A 86 13.11 -2.26 11.88
CA GLY A 86 12.85 -1.35 12.98
C GLY A 86 12.87 0.12 12.59
N ASP A 87 13.37 0.47 11.41
CA ASP A 87 13.39 1.86 10.97
C ASP A 87 11.97 2.41 10.82
N GLU A 88 11.78 3.65 11.25
CA GLU A 88 10.55 4.38 11.05
C GLU A 88 10.64 5.14 9.72
N VAL A 89 9.64 4.97 8.86
CA VAL A 89 9.67 5.53 7.50
C VAL A 89 8.32 6.12 7.12
N THR A 90 8.36 7.06 6.19
CA THR A 90 7.18 7.47 5.43
C THR A 90 7.30 6.90 4.02
N PHE A 91 6.17 6.70 3.35
CA PHE A 91 6.17 6.14 2.00
C PHE A 91 4.98 6.65 1.19
N GLY A 92 5.16 6.67 -0.13
CA GLY A 92 4.08 6.87 -1.06
C GLY A 92 3.77 5.56 -1.78
N SER A 93 2.52 5.35 -2.12
CA SER A 93 2.15 4.17 -2.88
C SER A 93 0.98 4.49 -3.81
N TRP A 94 1.22 4.40 -5.09
CA TRP A 94 0.26 4.80 -6.12
C TRP A 94 -0.64 3.63 -6.50
N GLY A 95 -1.69 3.39 -5.68
CA GLY A 95 -2.68 2.36 -5.99
C GLY A 95 -2.32 0.96 -5.52
N ASN A 96 -1.27 0.84 -4.68
CA ASN A 96 -0.97 -0.40 -3.96
C ASN A 96 -0.75 -0.02 -2.51
N GLY A 97 -1.81 0.26 -1.91
CA GLY A 97 -1.88 1.27 -1.06
C GLY A 97 -1.66 1.13 0.40
N ALA A 98 -1.66 2.30 0.97
CA ALA A 98 -1.37 2.51 2.37
C ALA A 98 -2.49 2.04 3.29
N PHE A 99 -3.70 1.79 2.78
CA PHE A 99 -4.82 1.30 3.60
C PHE A 99 -4.76 -0.23 3.72
N SER A 100 -3.67 -0.68 4.33
CA SER A 100 -3.38 -2.08 4.56
C SER A 100 -2.51 -2.18 5.81
N ASP A 101 -2.57 -3.33 6.51
CA ASP A 101 -1.68 -3.55 7.65
C ASP A 101 -0.21 -3.57 7.25
N TYR A 102 0.07 -4.11 6.08
CA TYR A 102 1.43 -4.20 5.53
C TYR A 102 1.45 -3.74 4.09
N VAL A 103 2.56 -3.15 3.69
CA VAL A 103 2.78 -2.75 2.31
C VAL A 103 4.21 -3.12 1.90
N ILE A 104 4.37 -3.52 0.64
CA ILE A 104 5.68 -3.83 0.05
C ILE A 104 5.99 -2.72 -0.94
N VAL A 105 7.14 -2.09 -0.76
CA VAL A 105 7.57 -0.99 -1.63
C VAL A 105 9.05 -1.16 -1.97
N PRO A 106 9.51 -0.59 -3.11
CA PRO A 106 10.93 -0.59 -3.42
C PRO A 106 11.69 0.33 -2.47
N GLU A 107 12.97 0.02 -2.21
CA GLU A 107 13.76 0.78 -1.22
C GLU A 107 13.99 2.24 -1.59
N ASN A 108 13.86 2.60 -2.87
CA ASN A 108 14.06 3.99 -3.30
C ASN A 108 12.83 4.89 -3.10
N GLY A 109 11.72 4.33 -2.61
CA GLY A 109 10.50 5.10 -2.38
C GLY A 109 10.39 5.72 -1.00
N PRO A 110 10.59 4.98 0.09
CA PRO A 110 10.46 5.49 1.46
C PRO A 110 11.54 6.48 1.87
N GLN A 111 11.22 7.21 2.90
CA GLN A 111 12.14 8.14 3.56
C GLN A 111 12.11 7.97 5.06
#